data_77266ee9055b95da14298284a50b448b
#
_entry.id   77266ee9055b95da14298284a50b448b
#
_cell.length_a   1.000
_cell.length_b   1.000
_cell.length_c   1.000
_cell.angle_alpha   90.00
_cell.angle_beta   90.00
_cell.angle_gamma   90.00
#
_symmetry.space_group_name_H-M   'P 1'
#
loop_
_entity.id
_entity.type
_entity.pdbx_description
1 polymer ?
#
loop_
_entity_poly.entity_id
_entity_poly.type
_entity_poly.pdbx_seq_one_letter_code
_entity_poly.pdbx_strand_id
1 'polypeptide(L)'
;MTYDVVDVVPDTDEWLRERRSSVGASEVAAVLGLSPYNTALDIYKSKQGVDRFFDPLLSFIGHESEHIIHKWVEEFSGVDVTLEPAFMARSVEYPFLHASFDRL
;
A
#
# COMPACT_ATOMS: atom_id res chain seq x y z
N MET A 1 2.14 19.13 1.74
CA MET A 1 1.37 18.30 0.79
C MET A 1 0.07 17.88 1.43
N THR A 2 -1.05 18.14 0.79
CA THR A 2 -2.37 17.73 1.27
C THR A 2 -2.80 16.42 0.60
N TYR A 3 -3.62 15.69 1.30
CA TYR A 3 -4.15 14.42 0.79
C TYR A 3 -5.62 14.26 1.18
N ASP A 4 -6.34 13.49 0.36
CA ASP A 4 -7.70 13.05 0.68
C ASP A 4 -7.66 11.61 1.16
N VAL A 5 -8.46 11.30 2.18
CA VAL A 5 -8.65 9.92 2.62
C VAL A 5 -9.69 9.27 1.71
N VAL A 6 -9.32 8.16 1.09
CA VAL A 6 -10.24 7.39 0.26
C VAL A 6 -10.99 6.41 1.16
N ASP A 7 -12.30 6.54 1.20
CA ASP A 7 -13.16 5.74 2.07
C ASP A 7 -13.46 4.38 1.43
N VAL A 8 -12.49 3.48 1.50
CA VAL A 8 -12.62 2.10 1.01
C VAL A 8 -12.11 1.14 2.08
N VAL A 9 -12.77 -0.01 2.19
CA VAL A 9 -12.33 -1.06 3.11
C VAL A 9 -11.19 -1.84 2.45
N PRO A 10 -10.04 -2.03 3.15
CA PRO A 10 -8.92 -2.79 2.60
C PRO A 10 -9.32 -4.21 2.17
N ASP A 11 -8.68 -4.70 1.12
CA ASP A 11 -8.84 -6.04 0.57
C ASP A 11 -10.24 -6.32 -0.02
N THR A 12 -11.01 -5.28 -0.32
CA THR A 12 -12.27 -5.39 -1.05
C THR A 12 -12.07 -5.11 -2.54
N ASP A 13 -13.08 -5.44 -3.36
CA ASP A 13 -13.05 -5.14 -4.80
C ASP A 13 -12.99 -3.64 -5.07
N GLU A 14 -13.64 -2.83 -4.24
CA GLU A 14 -13.57 -1.36 -4.31
C GLU A 14 -12.15 -0.87 -4.07
N TRP A 15 -11.48 -1.43 -3.05
CA TRP A 15 -10.10 -1.10 -2.71
C TRP A 15 -9.16 -1.44 -3.87
N LEU A 16 -9.33 -2.61 -4.49
CA LEU A 16 -8.55 -3.01 -5.65
C LEU A 16 -8.78 -2.08 -6.84
N ARG A 17 -10.00 -1.67 -7.08
CA ARG A 17 -10.32 -0.71 -8.15
C ARG A 17 -9.67 0.64 -7.91
N GLU A 18 -9.73 1.14 -6.68
CA GLU A 18 -9.06 2.40 -6.31
C GLU A 18 -7.54 2.30 -6.50
N ARG A 19 -6.94 1.18 -6.13
CA ARG A 19 -5.51 0.96 -6.34
C ARG A 19 -5.13 0.93 -7.82
N ARG A 20 -5.98 0.40 -8.68
CA ARG A 20 -5.74 0.32 -10.13
C ARG A 20 -5.85 1.67 -10.83
N SER A 21 -6.52 2.63 -10.22
CA SER A 21 -6.75 3.95 -10.82
C SER A 21 -5.58 4.91 -10.70
N SER A 22 -4.57 4.57 -9.91
CA SER A 22 -3.43 5.46 -9.64
C SER A 22 -2.19 4.66 -9.25
N VAL A 23 -1.05 5.35 -9.09
CA VAL A 23 0.23 4.74 -8.74
C VAL A 23 0.42 4.77 -7.22
N GLY A 24 0.60 3.61 -6.62
CA GLY A 24 0.87 3.49 -5.19
C GLY A 24 2.32 3.80 -4.83
N ALA A 25 2.56 4.18 -3.58
CA ALA A 25 3.90 4.49 -3.10
C ALA A 25 4.88 3.32 -3.28
N SER A 26 4.41 2.09 -3.11
CA SER A 26 5.23 0.89 -3.32
C SER A 26 5.53 0.60 -4.79
N GLU A 27 4.88 1.28 -5.72
CA GLU A 27 4.99 1.03 -7.16
C GLU A 27 5.85 2.08 -7.88
N VAL A 28 6.13 3.21 -7.23
CA VAL A 28 6.83 4.34 -7.86
C VAL A 28 8.22 3.94 -8.37
N ALA A 29 8.97 3.18 -7.60
CA ALA A 29 10.31 2.73 -8.01
C ALA A 29 10.27 1.91 -9.30
N ALA A 30 9.28 1.03 -9.44
CA ALA A 30 9.11 0.22 -10.66
C ALA A 30 8.74 1.09 -11.86
N VAL A 31 7.85 2.06 -11.67
CA VAL A 31 7.43 2.99 -12.73
C VAL A 31 8.63 3.79 -13.26
N LEU A 32 9.53 4.19 -12.37
CA LEU A 32 10.73 4.95 -12.71
C LEU A 32 11.90 4.07 -13.21
N GLY A 33 11.72 2.75 -13.26
CA GLY A 33 12.76 1.83 -13.69
C GLY A 33 13.85 1.59 -12.66
N LEU A 34 13.59 1.88 -11.39
CA LEU A 34 14.58 1.78 -10.30
C LEU A 34 14.42 0.53 -9.44
N SER A 35 13.34 -0.23 -9.62
CA SER A 35 13.09 -1.43 -8.83
C SER A 35 13.83 -2.64 -9.39
N PRO A 36 14.53 -3.43 -8.55
CA PRO A 36 15.13 -4.70 -8.98
C PRO A 36 14.10 -5.84 -9.08
N TYR A 37 12.87 -5.64 -8.57
CA TYR A 37 11.86 -6.70 -8.48
C TYR A 37 10.80 -6.60 -9.55
N ASN A 38 10.48 -5.39 -10.01
CA ASN A 38 9.38 -5.11 -10.94
C ASN A 38 9.81 -4.13 -12.01
N THR A 39 9.16 -4.20 -13.16
CA THR A 39 9.31 -3.23 -14.25
C THR A 39 8.08 -2.35 -14.35
N ALA A 40 8.17 -1.25 -15.10
CA ALA A 40 7.02 -0.40 -15.40
C ALA A 40 5.93 -1.20 -16.14
N LEU A 41 6.32 -2.16 -17.00
CA LEU A 41 5.38 -3.03 -17.69
C LEU A 41 4.61 -3.92 -16.73
N ASP A 42 5.28 -4.45 -15.69
CA ASP A 42 4.61 -5.26 -14.65
C ASP A 42 3.54 -4.46 -13.93
N ILE A 43 3.83 -3.19 -13.60
CA ILE A 43 2.87 -2.30 -12.97
C ILE A 43 1.70 -1.99 -13.91
N TYR A 44 2.00 -1.73 -15.18
CA TYR A 44 0.96 -1.49 -16.18
C TYR A 44 0.00 -2.68 -16.29
N LYS A 45 0.54 -3.90 -16.38
CA LYS A 45 -0.28 -5.11 -16.42
C LYS A 45 -1.13 -5.29 -15.20
N SER A 46 -0.56 -5.02 -14.02
CA SER A 46 -1.28 -5.05 -12.75
C SER A 46 -2.47 -4.08 -12.75
N LYS A 47 -2.28 -2.87 -13.27
CA LYS A 47 -3.36 -1.86 -13.38
C LYS A 47 -4.44 -2.27 -14.38
N GLN A 48 -4.13 -3.11 -15.35
CA GLN A 48 -5.10 -3.67 -16.30
C GLN A 48 -5.83 -4.90 -15.76
N GLY A 49 -5.55 -5.30 -14.51
CA GLY A 49 -6.20 -6.43 -13.88
C GLY A 49 -5.56 -7.78 -14.17
N VAL A 50 -4.38 -7.80 -14.74
CA VAL A 50 -3.61 -9.04 -14.91
C VAL A 50 -2.96 -9.37 -13.57
N ASP A 51 -3.41 -10.46 -12.95
CA ASP A 51 -2.95 -10.84 -11.62
C ASP A 51 -1.51 -11.32 -11.67
N ARG A 52 -0.77 -10.92 -10.63
CA ARG A 52 0.57 -11.42 -10.39
C ARG A 52 0.48 -12.72 -9.60
N PHE A 53 1.59 -13.47 -9.61
CA PHE A 53 1.72 -14.62 -8.72
C PHE A 53 1.49 -14.18 -7.27
N PHE A 54 0.52 -14.82 -6.63
CA PHE A 54 0.20 -14.58 -5.23
C PHE A 54 0.70 -15.76 -4.40
N ASP A 55 1.58 -15.47 -3.42
CA ASP A 55 2.05 -16.47 -2.48
C ASP A 55 1.30 -16.31 -1.16
N PRO A 56 0.39 -17.25 -0.83
CA PRO A 56 -0.40 -17.17 0.40
C PRO A 56 0.45 -17.16 1.67
N LEU A 57 1.56 -17.89 1.66
CA LEU A 57 2.46 -17.95 2.81
C LEU A 57 3.14 -16.62 3.07
N LEU A 58 3.69 -15.99 2.04
CA LEU A 58 4.33 -14.68 2.17
C LEU A 58 3.34 -13.61 2.58
N SER A 59 2.13 -13.65 2.06
CA SER A 59 1.06 -12.74 2.44
C SER A 59 0.69 -12.91 3.92
N PHE A 60 0.54 -14.14 4.38
CA PHE A 60 0.25 -14.44 5.78
C PHE A 60 1.37 -13.94 6.70
N ILE A 61 2.62 -14.23 6.37
CA ILE A 61 3.78 -13.77 7.15
C ILE A 61 3.81 -12.23 7.20
N GLY A 62 3.53 -11.56 6.08
CA GLY A 62 3.48 -10.10 6.01
C GLY A 62 2.42 -9.52 6.95
N HIS A 63 1.21 -10.03 6.93
CA HIS A 63 0.12 -9.57 7.79
C HIS A 63 0.41 -9.80 9.27
N GLU A 64 0.92 -10.98 9.63
CA GLU A 64 1.29 -11.26 11.02
C GLU A 64 2.47 -10.41 11.49
N SER A 65 3.43 -10.14 10.61
CA SER A 65 4.58 -9.30 10.92
C SER A 65 4.20 -7.86 11.24
N GLU A 66 3.15 -7.32 10.63
CA GLU A 66 2.64 -5.98 10.93
C GLU A 66 2.28 -5.83 12.40
N HIS A 67 1.60 -6.81 12.98
CA HIS A 67 1.25 -6.83 14.40
C HIS A 67 2.49 -6.87 15.31
N ILE A 68 3.46 -7.69 14.95
CA ILE A 68 4.70 -7.84 15.71
C ILE A 68 5.49 -6.53 15.68
N ILE A 69 5.64 -5.94 14.51
CA ILE A 69 6.36 -4.67 14.32
C ILE A 69 5.69 -3.55 15.10
N HIS A 70 4.36 -3.47 15.05
CA HIS A 70 3.57 -2.48 15.78
C HIS A 70 3.82 -2.57 17.29
N LYS A 71 3.76 -3.78 17.86
CA LYS A 71 4.06 -4.04 19.27
C LYS A 71 5.47 -3.61 19.63
N TRP A 72 6.43 -3.98 18.80
CA TRP A 72 7.83 -3.65 19.04
C TRP A 72 8.04 -2.13 19.06
N VAL A 73 7.46 -1.41 18.10
CA VAL A 73 7.55 0.05 18.03
C VAL A 73 6.97 0.69 19.27
N GLU A 74 5.80 0.26 19.73
CA GLU A 74 5.17 0.80 20.95
C GLU A 74 6.01 0.55 22.19
N GLU A 75 6.53 -0.67 22.38
CA GLU A 75 7.26 -1.06 23.58
C GLU A 75 8.65 -0.44 23.67
N PHE A 76 9.37 -0.35 22.55
CA PHE A 76 10.79 -0.01 22.56
C PHE A 76 11.11 1.40 22.07
N SER A 77 10.23 2.05 21.33
CA SER A 77 10.47 3.44 20.89
C SER A 77 9.83 4.49 21.81
N GLY A 78 8.88 4.10 22.64
CA GLY A 78 8.11 5.02 23.46
C GLY A 78 7.16 5.90 22.64
N VAL A 79 7.02 5.65 21.37
CA VAL A 79 6.08 6.36 20.50
C VAL A 79 4.72 5.68 20.60
N ASP A 80 3.69 6.45 20.95
CA ASP A 80 2.32 5.98 20.94
C ASP A 80 1.84 5.97 19.49
N VAL A 81 1.83 4.78 18.88
CA VAL A 81 1.33 4.61 17.51
C VAL A 81 -0.19 4.53 17.60
N THR A 82 -0.85 5.57 17.14
CA THR A 82 -2.31 5.63 17.15
C THR A 82 -2.88 4.50 16.30
N LEU A 83 -3.81 3.77 16.87
CA LEU A 83 -4.47 2.65 16.21
C LEU A 83 -5.56 3.15 15.24
N GLU A 84 -5.17 3.97 14.29
CA GLU A 84 -6.06 4.31 13.20
C GLU A 84 -6.18 3.10 12.29
N PRO A 85 -7.39 2.75 11.83
CA PRO A 85 -7.54 1.66 10.86
C PRO A 85 -6.76 1.98 9.58
N ALA A 86 -6.31 0.94 8.91
CA ALA A 86 -5.63 1.07 7.63
C ALA A 86 -6.47 1.93 6.66
N PHE A 87 -5.86 2.86 5.98
CA PHE A 87 -6.56 3.74 5.04
C PHE A 87 -5.70 4.03 3.82
N MET A 88 -6.37 4.43 2.74
CA MET A 88 -5.71 4.90 1.53
C MET A 88 -5.80 6.42 1.47
N ALA A 89 -4.68 7.07 1.19
CA ALA A 89 -4.61 8.50 0.98
C ALA A 89 -4.25 8.79 -0.47
N ARG A 90 -4.90 9.77 -1.07
CA ARG A 90 -4.61 10.21 -2.45
C ARG A 90 -4.15 11.66 -2.41
N SER A 91 -3.08 11.96 -3.13
CA SER A 91 -2.58 13.33 -3.22
C SER A 91 -3.60 14.25 -3.89
N VAL A 92 -3.85 15.41 -3.30
CA VAL A 92 -4.70 16.44 -3.88
C VAL A 92 -3.98 17.12 -5.04
N GLU A 93 -2.70 17.39 -4.87
CA GLU A 93 -1.88 18.07 -5.87
C GLU A 93 -1.57 17.15 -7.07
N TYR A 94 -1.34 15.87 -6.81
CA TYR A 94 -1.01 14.87 -7.83
C TYR A 94 -1.95 13.67 -7.71
N PRO A 95 -3.20 13.77 -8.26
CA PRO A 95 -4.23 12.73 -8.06
C PRO A 95 -3.86 11.34 -8.59
N PHE A 96 -2.83 11.23 -9.42
CA PHE A 96 -2.33 9.94 -9.89
C PHE A 96 -1.45 9.22 -8.86
N LEU A 97 -1.18 9.84 -7.72
CA LEU A 97 -0.40 9.24 -6.63
C LEU A 97 -1.28 8.90 -5.45
N HIS A 98 -1.12 7.71 -4.91
CA HIS A 98 -1.76 7.28 -3.68
C HIS A 98 -0.79 6.51 -2.78
N ALA A 99 -1.16 6.32 -1.54
CA ALA A 99 -0.44 5.47 -0.60
C ALA A 99 -1.45 4.78 0.33
N SER A 100 -1.17 3.54 0.67
CA SER A 100 -1.95 2.79 1.66
C SER A 100 -1.17 2.75 2.96
N PHE A 101 -1.80 3.20 4.04
CA PHE A 101 -1.18 3.25 5.37
C PHE A 101 -1.77 2.15 6.24
N ASP A 102 -0.91 1.38 6.89
CA ASP A 102 -1.34 0.34 7.83
C ASP A 102 -1.62 0.93 9.21
N ARG A 103 -0.82 1.91 9.61
CA ARG A 103 -0.93 2.64 10.86
C ARG A 103 -0.49 4.09 10.67
N LEU A 104 -1.01 4.92 11.50
CA LEU A 104 -0.62 6.32 11.51
C LEU A 104 -0.09 6.72 12.88
#